data_4a97e857a032e8987909b3c5f41a6b8c
#
_entry.id   4a97e857a032e8987909b3c5f41a6b8c
#
_cell.length_a   1.000
_cell.length_b   1.000
_cell.length_c   1.000
_cell.angle_alpha   90.00
_cell.angle_beta   90.00
_cell.angle_gamma   90.00
#
_symmetry.space_group_name_H-M   'P 1'
#
loop_
_entity.id
_entity.type
_entity.pdbx_description
1 polymer ?
#
loop_
_entity_poly.entity_id
_entity_poly.type
_entity_poly.pdbx_seq_one_letter_code
_entity_poly.pdbx_strand_id
1 'polypeptide(L)'
;MNIVIISGRLGKDPELKTGANGTEYTNFSLAVDRRKNKDEEKKTDWFRCVAFGKMAAFIAKYFHKGDGMEVGGRMENEPYKLKDTDKTVDGWKLVVERVEFPKGKSGQADDKSPANPAPEGFLPVQDGEIPF
;
A
#
# COMPACT_ATOMS: atom_id res chain seq x y z
N MET A 1 -0.23 -12.14 -17.99
CA MET A 1 -0.80 -11.85 -16.66
C MET A 1 0.13 -10.92 -15.92
N ASN A 2 -0.39 -9.86 -15.35
CA ASN A 2 0.43 -8.84 -14.69
C ASN A 2 -0.26 -8.49 -13.38
N ILE A 3 0.10 -9.16 -12.33
CA ILE A 3 -0.53 -9.00 -11.03
C ILE A 3 0.54 -8.85 -9.97
N VAL A 4 0.40 -7.81 -9.17
CA VAL A 4 1.34 -7.57 -8.08
C VAL A 4 0.53 -7.23 -6.84
N ILE A 5 0.90 -7.81 -5.73
CA ILE A 5 0.25 -7.53 -4.45
C ILE A 5 1.35 -7.15 -3.47
N ILE A 6 1.18 -6.01 -2.84
CA ILE A 6 2.18 -5.49 -1.93
C ILE A 6 1.53 -5.06 -0.64
N SER A 7 2.15 -5.41 0.46
CA SER A 7 1.72 -4.96 1.77
C SER A 7 2.87 -4.17 2.38
N GLY A 8 2.63 -2.94 2.72
CA GLY A 8 3.69 -2.09 3.24
C GLY A 8 3.12 -0.91 3.99
N ARG A 9 3.96 0.09 4.22
CA ARG A 9 3.57 1.29 4.94
C ARG A 9 3.77 2.52 4.09
N LEU A 10 2.86 3.46 4.23
CA LEU A 10 2.95 4.70 3.48
C LEU A 10 4.13 5.54 3.96
N GLY A 11 4.88 6.07 3.00
CA GLY A 11 6.02 6.92 3.32
C GLY A 11 5.65 8.33 3.62
N LYS A 12 4.49 8.78 3.16
CA LYS A 12 3.98 10.10 3.47
C LYS A 12 2.49 10.12 3.20
N ASP A 13 1.84 11.19 3.60
CA ASP A 13 0.40 11.30 3.40
C ASP A 13 0.09 11.31 1.91
N PRO A 14 -0.88 10.52 1.46
CA PRO A 14 -1.26 10.58 0.06
C PRO A 14 -2.10 11.82 -0.19
N GLU A 15 -1.81 12.50 -1.28
CA GLU A 15 -2.52 13.72 -1.64
C GLU A 15 -3.40 13.48 -2.84
N LEU A 16 -4.63 13.94 -2.77
CA LEU A 16 -5.54 13.80 -3.88
C LEU A 16 -5.30 14.92 -4.86
N LYS A 17 -5.10 14.57 -6.11
CA LYS A 17 -4.86 15.54 -7.17
C LYS A 17 -5.85 15.32 -8.28
N THR A 18 -6.02 16.33 -9.11
CA THR A 18 -6.91 16.23 -10.24
C THR A 18 -6.11 16.41 -11.52
N GLY A 19 -6.28 15.49 -12.42
CA GLY A 19 -5.59 15.56 -13.70
C GLY A 19 -6.23 16.55 -14.65
N ALA A 20 -5.60 16.73 -15.78
CA ALA A 20 -6.08 17.71 -16.76
C ALA A 20 -7.47 17.39 -17.27
N ASN A 21 -7.82 16.11 -17.30
CA ASN A 21 -9.14 15.74 -17.80
C ASN A 21 -10.15 15.57 -16.69
N GLY A 22 -9.85 16.06 -15.50
CA GLY A 22 -10.80 15.99 -14.41
C GLY A 22 -10.74 14.70 -13.59
N THR A 23 -9.88 13.79 -13.93
CA THR A 23 -9.78 12.53 -13.18
C THR A 23 -8.97 12.74 -11.93
N GLU A 24 -9.50 12.29 -10.81
CA GLU A 24 -8.75 12.37 -9.55
C GLU A 24 -7.75 11.23 -9.47
N TYR A 25 -6.61 11.51 -8.87
CA TYR A 25 -5.60 10.48 -8.67
C TYR A 25 -4.74 10.82 -7.47
N THR A 26 -4.05 9.83 -6.96
CA THR A 26 -3.09 10.06 -5.90
C THR A 26 -1.87 9.18 -6.15
N ASN A 27 -0.71 9.75 -5.93
CA ASN A 27 0.55 9.03 -6.01
C ASN A 27 1.07 8.83 -4.61
N PHE A 28 1.55 7.65 -4.34
CA PHE A 28 2.12 7.39 -3.01
C PHE A 28 3.18 6.30 -3.13
N SER A 29 3.96 6.15 -2.08
CA SER A 29 5.00 5.13 -2.05
C SER A 29 4.78 4.24 -0.85
N LEU A 30 5.00 2.96 -1.05
CA LEU A 30 4.89 1.99 0.02
C LEU A 30 6.27 1.44 0.33
N ALA A 31 6.58 1.39 1.61
CA ALA A 31 7.84 0.86 2.09
C ALA A 31 7.62 -0.57 2.51
N VAL A 32 8.40 -1.47 1.96
CA VAL A 32 8.32 -2.89 2.29
C VAL A 32 9.68 -3.34 2.76
N ASP A 33 9.74 -3.81 3.99
CA ASP A 33 11.01 -4.24 4.54
C ASP A 33 11.37 -5.61 4.03
N ARG A 34 12.62 -5.79 3.66
CA ARG A 34 13.08 -7.10 3.25
C ARG A 34 13.34 -7.96 4.45
N ARG A 35 13.12 -9.24 4.28
CA ARG A 35 13.56 -10.17 5.30
C ARG A 35 15.07 -10.11 5.36
N LYS A 36 15.61 -10.21 6.54
CA LYS A 36 17.05 -10.17 6.67
C LYS A 36 17.54 -11.30 7.55
N ASN A 37 18.75 -11.70 7.32
CA ASN A 37 19.39 -12.64 8.21
C ASN A 37 19.94 -11.86 9.40
N LYS A 38 20.37 -12.60 10.40
CA LYS A 38 20.80 -11.96 11.62
C LYS A 38 21.83 -10.88 11.45
N ASP A 39 22.77 -11.10 10.58
CA ASP A 39 23.88 -10.17 10.47
C ASP A 39 23.76 -9.16 9.35
N GLU A 40 22.63 -9.08 8.72
CA GLU A 40 22.47 -8.16 7.61
C GLU A 40 21.79 -6.88 8.04
N GLU A 41 22.11 -5.81 7.37
CA GLU A 41 21.43 -4.56 7.64
C GLU A 41 20.01 -4.61 7.11
N LYS A 42 19.15 -3.88 7.76
CA LYS A 42 17.77 -3.80 7.33
C LYS A 42 17.68 -3.02 6.03
N LYS A 43 17.00 -3.57 5.07
CA LYS A 43 16.79 -2.91 3.79
C LYS A 43 15.31 -2.76 3.54
N THR A 44 14.96 -1.67 2.90
CA THR A 44 13.58 -1.36 2.59
C THR A 44 13.45 -1.12 1.11
N ASP A 45 12.45 -1.73 0.51
CA ASP A 45 12.13 -1.47 -0.88
C ASP A 45 10.99 -0.48 -0.95
N TRP A 46 11.09 0.46 -1.86
CA TRP A 46 10.07 1.47 -2.05
C TRP A 46 9.34 1.25 -3.35
N PHE A 47 8.04 1.15 -3.28
CA PHE A 47 7.22 0.91 -4.47
C PHE A 47 6.37 2.13 -4.75
N ARG A 48 6.49 2.64 -5.96
CA ARG A 48 5.67 3.78 -6.38
C ARG A 48 4.31 3.26 -6.81
N CYS A 49 3.27 3.89 -6.31
CA CYS A 49 1.91 3.46 -6.57
C CYS A 49 1.07 4.64 -7.02
N VAL A 50 0.08 4.38 -7.84
CA VAL A 50 -0.87 5.40 -8.24
C VAL A 50 -2.25 4.79 -8.22
N ALA A 51 -3.21 5.56 -7.73
CA ALA A 51 -4.61 5.16 -7.74
C ALA A 51 -5.42 6.25 -8.40
N PHE A 52 -6.53 5.86 -9.01
CA PHE A 52 -7.37 6.81 -9.74
C PHE A 52 -8.81 6.76 -9.26
N GLY A 53 -9.53 7.85 -9.47
CA GLY A 53 -10.96 7.90 -9.25
C GLY A 53 -11.37 7.75 -7.80
N LYS A 54 -12.41 7.01 -7.57
CA LYS A 54 -12.92 6.86 -6.21
C LYS A 54 -11.92 6.21 -5.29
N MET A 55 -11.11 5.33 -5.81
CA MET A 55 -10.09 4.69 -5.01
C MET A 55 -9.06 5.71 -4.54
N ALA A 56 -8.70 6.66 -5.40
CA ALA A 56 -7.76 7.71 -5.00
C ALA A 56 -8.35 8.53 -3.87
N ALA A 57 -9.61 8.90 -3.97
CA ALA A 57 -10.27 9.67 -2.93
C ALA A 57 -10.33 8.89 -1.62
N PHE A 58 -10.60 7.59 -1.71
CA PHE A 58 -10.66 6.74 -0.54
C PHE A 58 -9.29 6.69 0.15
N ILE A 59 -8.24 6.49 -0.63
CA ILE A 59 -6.90 6.40 -0.07
C ILE A 59 -6.50 7.71 0.58
N ALA A 60 -6.76 8.83 -0.09
CA ALA A 60 -6.38 10.12 0.47
C ALA A 60 -7.15 10.44 1.74
N LYS A 61 -8.36 9.92 1.86
CA LYS A 61 -9.18 10.22 3.02
C LYS A 61 -8.84 9.37 4.23
N TYR A 62 -8.56 8.09 4.01
CA TYR A 62 -8.43 7.17 5.13
C TYR A 62 -7.03 6.72 5.48
N PHE A 63 -6.05 6.99 4.67
CA PHE A 63 -4.69 6.55 4.93
C PHE A 63 -3.76 7.73 5.15
N HIS A 64 -2.83 7.54 6.07
CA HIS A 64 -1.88 8.60 6.42
C HIS A 64 -0.47 8.03 6.48
N LYS A 65 0.50 8.91 6.55
CA LYS A 65 1.89 8.51 6.65
C LYS A 65 2.06 7.49 7.76
N GLY A 66 2.74 6.42 7.46
CA GLY A 66 3.02 5.38 8.43
C GLY A 66 1.97 4.29 8.52
N ASP A 67 0.80 4.52 7.93
CA ASP A 67 -0.25 3.51 7.99
C ASP A 67 0.10 2.30 7.14
N GLY A 68 -0.30 1.14 7.58
CA GLY A 68 -0.18 -0.05 6.78
C GLY A 68 -1.21 -0.07 5.69
N MET A 69 -0.85 -0.64 4.56
CA MET A 69 -1.76 -0.69 3.42
C MET A 69 -1.42 -1.91 2.59
N GLU A 70 -2.46 -2.57 2.11
CA GLU A 70 -2.29 -3.68 1.20
C GLU A 70 -2.89 -3.27 -0.14
N VAL A 71 -2.11 -3.34 -1.19
CA VAL A 71 -2.59 -2.95 -2.51
C VAL A 71 -2.34 -4.06 -3.50
N GLY A 72 -3.24 -4.18 -4.45
CA GLY A 72 -3.06 -5.11 -5.55
C GLY A 72 -3.31 -4.37 -6.83
N GLY A 73 -2.62 -4.76 -7.87
CA GLY A 73 -2.80 -4.12 -9.15
C GLY A 73 -1.81 -4.67 -10.15
N ARG A 74 -1.42 -3.83 -11.07
CA ARG A 74 -0.48 -4.24 -12.10
C ARG A 74 0.68 -3.26 -12.17
N MET A 75 1.80 -3.73 -12.66
CA MET A 75 2.95 -2.86 -12.85
C MET A 75 2.93 -2.28 -14.25
N GLU A 76 3.27 -1.02 -14.34
CA GLU A 76 3.41 -0.36 -15.63
C GLU A 76 4.76 0.32 -15.69
N ASN A 77 5.37 0.24 -16.84
CA ASN A 77 6.63 0.91 -17.05
C ASN A 77 6.37 2.30 -17.59
N GLU A 78 6.94 3.28 -16.93
CA GLU A 78 6.75 4.64 -17.35
C GLU A 78 8.12 5.31 -17.35
N PRO A 79 8.84 5.24 -18.44
CA PRO A 79 10.19 5.80 -18.47
C PRO A 79 10.16 7.31 -18.27
N TYR A 80 11.18 7.82 -17.65
CA TYR A 80 11.29 9.26 -17.44
C TYR A 80 12.70 9.70 -17.77
N LYS A 81 12.83 10.97 -18.12
CA LYS A 81 14.12 11.52 -18.43
C LYS A 81 14.76 12.13 -17.19
N LEU A 82 16.04 11.91 -17.06
CA LEU A 82 16.78 12.56 -15.99
C LEU A 82 16.93 14.03 -16.33
N LYS A 83 16.87 14.86 -15.32
CA LYS A 83 16.85 16.29 -15.53
C LYS A 83 18.05 16.84 -16.26
N ASP A 84 19.21 16.35 -15.95
CA ASP A 84 20.43 16.93 -16.47
C ASP A 84 21.04 16.17 -17.61
N THR A 85 20.37 15.18 -18.14
CA THR A 85 20.91 14.39 -19.23
C THR A 85 19.78 13.99 -20.14
N ASP A 86 20.14 13.53 -21.33
CA ASP A 86 19.13 13.03 -22.23
C ASP A 86 18.84 11.56 -21.98
N LYS A 87 19.35 11.02 -20.92
CA LYS A 87 19.14 9.61 -20.65
C LYS A 87 17.74 9.37 -20.14
N THR A 88 17.14 8.31 -20.66
CA THR A 88 15.83 7.87 -20.21
C THR A 88 16.04 6.69 -19.27
N VAL A 89 15.37 6.74 -18.14
CA VAL A 89 15.49 5.69 -17.14
C VAL A 89 14.14 5.01 -17.02
N ASP A 90 14.17 3.69 -16.90
CA ASP A 90 12.93 2.95 -16.70
C ASP A 90 12.36 3.28 -15.34
N GLY A 91 11.10 3.57 -15.32
CA GLY A 91 10.41 3.80 -14.06
C GLY A 91 9.21 2.89 -14.00
N TRP A 92 9.08 2.14 -12.92
CA TRP A 92 7.96 1.25 -12.75
C TRP A 92 7.04 1.79 -11.68
N LYS A 93 5.75 1.67 -11.91
CA LYS A 93 4.77 2.04 -10.91
C LYS A 93 3.71 0.97 -10.85
N LEU A 94 3.10 0.86 -9.69
CA LEU A 94 2.01 -0.07 -9.50
C LEU A 94 0.71 0.70 -9.65
N VAL A 95 -0.10 0.32 -10.61
CA VAL A 95 -1.42 0.93 -10.79
C VAL A 95 -2.37 0.14 -9.92
N VAL A 96 -2.93 0.79 -8.92
CA VAL A 96 -3.70 0.13 -7.89
C VAL A 96 -5.09 -0.20 -8.38
N GLU A 97 -5.49 -1.44 -8.20
CA GLU A 97 -6.82 -1.89 -8.56
C GLU A 97 -7.60 -2.33 -7.34
N ARG A 98 -6.92 -2.57 -6.23
CA ARG A 98 -7.55 -2.95 -4.97
C ARG A 98 -6.73 -2.40 -3.83
N VAL A 99 -7.40 -2.00 -2.78
CA VAL A 99 -6.70 -1.55 -1.59
C VAL A 99 -7.45 -2.08 -0.39
N GLU A 100 -6.72 -2.51 0.62
CA GLU A 100 -7.31 -3.03 1.84
C GLU A 100 -6.49 -2.61 3.03
N PHE A 101 -7.12 -2.54 4.17
CA PHE A 101 -6.40 -2.34 5.41
C PHE A 101 -5.83 -3.67 5.84
N PRO A 102 -4.60 -3.68 6.35
CA PRO A 102 -4.03 -4.93 6.82
C PRO A 102 -4.82 -5.44 8.00
N LYS A 103 -4.96 -6.72 8.06
CA LYS A 103 -5.66 -7.28 9.19
C LYS A 103 -4.83 -7.21 10.43
N GLY A 104 -5.49 -7.00 11.48
CA GLY A 104 -4.83 -7.07 12.76
C GLY A 104 -4.01 -5.94 13.21
N LYS A 105 -3.91 -4.89 12.58
CA LYS A 105 -3.15 -3.94 12.98
C LYS A 105 -3.62 -2.76 13.14
N SER A 106 -4.22 -2.45 13.09
CA SER A 106 -4.69 -1.42 13.13
C SER A 106 -4.43 -0.57 13.98
N GLY A 107 -4.02 -0.42 14.21
CA GLY A 107 -3.74 0.37 14.87
C GLY A 107 -4.51 1.20 15.50
N GLN A 108 -4.77 1.35 15.54
CA GLN A 108 -5.27 1.97 15.99
C GLN A 108 -6.28 2.16 16.15
N ALA A 109 -6.49 2.26 15.99
CA ALA A 109 -7.38 2.50 16.06
C ALA A 109 -8.15 2.35 16.77
N ASP A 110 -8.13 2.25 16.88
CA ASP A 110 -8.75 2.09 17.43
C ASP A 110 -9.55 1.84 17.91
N ASP A 111 -9.31 1.76 17.89
CA ASP A 111 -9.85 1.56 18.36
C ASP A 111 -10.85 1.39 18.84
N LYS A 112 -10.98 1.37 19.04
CA LYS A 112 -11.90 1.47 19.54
C LYS A 112 -12.90 0.88 19.07
N SER A 113 -12.92 0.63 18.34
CA SER A 113 -13.86 0.06 17.86
C SER A 113 -14.06 -1.06 18.37
N PRO A 114 -14.39 -1.17 18.97
CA PRO A 114 -14.50 -2.19 19.52
C PRO A 114 -15.29 -2.97 19.21
N ALA A 115 -15.56 -2.63 18.83
CA ALA A 115 -16.40 -3.18 18.64
C ALA A 115 -16.63 -4.18 17.91
N ASN A 116 -16.00 -4.67 17.43
CA ASN A 116 -16.27 -5.59 16.72
C ASN A 116 -15.91 -6.78 17.16
N PRO A 117 -16.36 -7.21 18.05
CA PRO A 117 -16.03 -8.44 18.50
C PRO A 117 -16.39 -9.42 17.51
N ALA A 118 -15.79 -10.50 17.55
CA ALA A 118 -16.16 -11.56 16.70
C ALA A 118 -17.59 -11.90 16.94
N PRO A 119 -18.30 -12.24 15.91
CA PRO A 119 -19.67 -12.60 16.09
C PRO A 119 -19.77 -13.78 17.00
N GLU A 120 -20.90 -13.92 17.57
CA GLU A 120 -21.09 -15.00 18.42
C GLU A 120 -20.89 -16.24 17.68
N GLY A 121 -20.38 -17.21 18.26
CA GLY A 121 -20.10 -18.44 17.58
C GLY A 121 -18.85 -18.47 16.78
N PHE A 122 -18.23 -17.34 16.66
CA PHE A 122 -17.00 -17.28 15.93
C PHE A 122 -15.91 -17.18 16.95
N LEU A 123 -15.24 -18.22 17.25
CA LEU A 123 -14.23 -18.22 18.28
C LEU A 123 -12.88 -17.94 17.72
N PRO A 124 -12.07 -17.22 18.46
CA PRO A 124 -10.72 -17.01 17.98
C PRO A 124 -10.00 -18.33 17.93
N VAL A 125 -9.21 -18.48 16.91
CA VAL A 125 -8.45 -19.69 16.78
C VAL A 125 -7.23 -19.57 17.65
N GLN A 126 -7.01 -20.60 18.44
CA GLN A 126 -5.85 -20.58 19.27
C GLN A 126 -4.66 -20.96 18.48
N ASP A 127 -3.55 -20.48 18.90
CA ASP A 127 -2.35 -20.83 18.23
C ASP A 127 -2.18 -22.32 18.29
N GLY A 128 -1.77 -22.88 17.25
CA GLY A 128 -1.57 -24.30 17.24
C GLY A 128 -2.77 -25.08 16.78
N GLU A 129 -3.89 -24.40 16.70
CA GLU A 129 -5.04 -25.10 16.22
C GLU A 129 -5.27 -24.89 14.76
N ILE A 130 -4.54 -24.03 14.15
CA ILE A 130 -4.69 -23.82 12.74
C ILE A 130 -3.91 -24.89 12.05
N PRO A 131 -4.56 -25.68 11.28
CA PRO A 131 -3.91 -26.79 10.66
C PRO A 131 -3.20 -26.40 9.43
N PHE A 132 -2.22 -25.72 9.49
CA PHE A 132 -1.35 -25.55 8.33
C PHE A 132 -0.07 -24.93 8.68
#